data_8a6090d29c43a4a6734b21fd269ba1fb
#
_entry.id   8a6090d29c43a4a6734b21fd269ba1fb
#
_cell.length_a   1.000
_cell.length_b   1.000
_cell.length_c   1.000
_cell.angle_alpha   90.00
_cell.angle_beta   90.00
_cell.angle_gamma   90.00
#
_symmetry.space_group_name_H-M   'P 1'
#
loop_
_entity.id
_entity.type
_entity.pdbx_description
1 polymer ?
#
loop_
_entity_poly.entity_id
_entity_poly.type
_entity_poly.pdbx_seq_one_letter_code
_entity_poly.pdbx_strand_id
1 'polypeptide(L)'
;MVAHWRQTDRKYANCTVPLLVGPQAYRKSTFCRSLLPPELQAYYTDRIDFSNKRDAELSLNRFALINMDEFDQNRVSQQAFLKHILQKTVVNVRRPHGTATQEMRRYASFIGTSNHKDLLTDTSGSRRYIVINVTGPIDCSPIDYEQLYAQAMHDLYRGERYWFNTEDENVMTENNQEFQVMPVAEQLFHEYPRGKRRRRMRATPCH
;
A
#
# COMPACT_ATOMS: atom_id res chain seq x y z
N MET A 1 -2.57 12.84 -0.18
CA MET A 1 -2.77 13.26 1.22
C MET A 1 -3.39 14.64 1.30
N VAL A 2 -2.69 15.72 1.01
CA VAL A 2 -3.19 17.12 1.11
C VAL A 2 -4.50 17.32 0.35
N ALA A 3 -4.57 16.91 -0.92
CA ALA A 3 -5.80 16.97 -1.73
C ALA A 3 -6.99 16.28 -1.06
N HIS A 4 -6.76 15.10 -0.49
CA HIS A 4 -7.79 14.34 0.18
C HIS A 4 -8.31 15.05 1.45
N TRP A 5 -7.46 15.76 2.18
CA TRP A 5 -7.90 16.55 3.33
C TRP A 5 -8.73 17.76 2.93
N ARG A 6 -8.46 18.33 1.76
CA ARG A 6 -9.13 19.53 1.27
C ARG A 6 -10.44 19.27 0.53
N GLN A 7 -10.62 18.09 -0.09
CA GLN A 7 -11.85 17.82 -0.84
C GLN A 7 -13.07 17.88 0.09
N THR A 8 -14.05 18.65 -0.31
CA THR A 8 -15.30 18.83 0.43
C THR A 8 -16.40 17.92 -0.07
N ASP A 9 -16.36 17.56 -1.35
CA ASP A 9 -17.35 16.75 -2.06
C ASP A 9 -17.21 15.23 -1.80
N ARG A 10 -16.11 14.81 -1.17
CA ARG A 10 -15.80 13.41 -0.87
C ARG A 10 -15.85 12.48 -2.10
N LYS A 11 -15.63 13.06 -3.28
CA LYS A 11 -15.80 12.39 -4.56
C LYS A 11 -14.80 11.26 -4.78
N TYR A 12 -13.54 11.49 -4.37
CA TYR A 12 -12.46 10.55 -4.60
C TYR A 12 -11.94 9.98 -3.28
N ALA A 13 -11.92 8.65 -3.18
CA ALA A 13 -11.20 7.98 -2.10
C ALA A 13 -9.69 7.99 -2.40
N ASN A 14 -8.86 8.08 -1.36
CA ASN A 14 -7.43 7.85 -1.49
C ASN A 14 -7.17 6.33 -1.52
N CYS A 15 -7.26 5.75 -2.71
CA CYS A 15 -7.16 4.31 -2.93
C CYS A 15 -5.72 3.82 -3.05
N THR A 16 -4.75 4.72 -3.18
CA THR A 16 -3.37 4.39 -3.51
C THR A 16 -2.49 4.42 -2.27
N VAL A 17 -1.59 3.44 -2.18
CA VAL A 17 -0.65 3.25 -1.06
C VAL A 17 0.76 3.19 -1.62
N PRO A 18 1.63 4.19 -1.35
CA PRO A 18 3.05 4.05 -1.56
C PRO A 18 3.64 2.97 -0.63
N LEU A 19 4.43 2.04 -1.19
CA LEU A 19 5.13 1.00 -0.45
C LEU A 19 6.64 1.15 -0.65
N LEU A 20 7.36 1.46 0.42
CA LEU A 20 8.82 1.56 0.41
C LEU A 20 9.42 0.18 0.69
N VAL A 21 10.04 -0.41 -0.32
CA VAL A 21 10.63 -1.75 -0.26
C VAL A 21 12.14 -1.65 -0.30
N GLY A 22 12.83 -2.34 0.60
CA GLY A 22 14.30 -2.33 0.61
C GLY A 22 14.86 -2.86 1.93
N PRO A 23 16.18 -3.05 2.03
CA PRO A 23 16.84 -3.60 3.20
C PRO A 23 16.48 -2.89 4.51
N GLN A 24 16.61 -3.62 5.60
CA GLN A 24 16.53 -3.04 6.95
C GLN A 24 17.56 -1.91 7.12
N ALA A 25 17.30 -1.00 8.06
CA ALA A 25 18.13 0.15 8.37
C ALA A 25 18.20 1.26 7.29
N TYR A 26 17.43 1.16 6.19
CA TYR A 26 17.34 2.23 5.18
C TYR A 26 16.41 3.38 5.57
N ARG A 27 16.05 3.49 6.84
CA ARG A 27 15.25 4.59 7.45
C ARG A 27 13.84 4.76 6.86
N LYS A 28 13.27 3.71 6.25
CA LYS A 28 11.94 3.76 5.62
C LYS A 28 10.84 4.26 6.58
N SER A 29 10.72 3.64 7.76
CA SER A 29 9.71 4.02 8.77
C SER A 29 9.95 5.41 9.35
N THR A 30 11.24 5.81 9.51
CA THR A 30 11.60 7.17 9.91
C THR A 30 11.14 8.20 8.87
N PHE A 31 11.38 7.92 7.60
CA PHE A 31 10.90 8.76 6.49
C PHE A 31 9.38 8.85 6.47
N CYS A 32 8.66 7.73 6.62
CA CYS A 32 7.20 7.76 6.68
C CYS A 32 6.68 8.69 7.77
N ARG A 33 7.30 8.67 8.94
CA ARG A 33 6.94 9.54 10.05
C ARG A 33 7.26 11.01 9.75
N SER A 34 8.37 11.31 9.10
CA SER A 34 8.77 12.68 8.77
C SER A 34 7.92 13.36 7.70
N LEU A 35 6.98 12.66 7.06
CA LEU A 35 6.05 13.28 6.11
C LEU A 35 5.04 14.22 6.76
N LEU A 36 4.78 14.07 8.06
CA LEU A 36 3.93 14.99 8.82
C LEU A 36 4.79 15.94 9.65
N PRO A 37 4.46 17.26 9.67
CA PRO A 37 5.14 18.23 10.49
C PRO A 37 4.90 17.96 11.99
N PRO A 38 5.72 18.49 12.88
CA PRO A 38 5.63 18.27 14.33
C PRO A 38 4.22 18.48 14.90
N GLU A 39 3.51 19.50 14.41
CA GLU A 39 2.16 19.88 14.86
C GLU A 39 1.11 18.82 14.52
N LEU A 40 1.36 18.01 13.48
CA LEU A 40 0.45 16.97 13.02
C LEU A 40 0.88 15.55 13.43
N GLN A 41 1.97 15.39 14.18
CA GLN A 41 2.47 14.07 14.61
C GLN A 41 1.46 13.28 15.45
N ALA A 42 0.55 13.94 16.16
CA ALA A 42 -0.54 13.26 16.87
C ALA A 42 -1.53 12.53 15.94
N TYR A 43 -1.51 12.85 14.65
CA TYR A 43 -2.36 12.25 13.63
C TYR A 43 -1.59 11.22 12.76
N TYR A 44 -0.38 10.86 13.16
CA TYR A 44 0.38 9.74 12.60
C TYR A 44 0.19 8.49 13.46
N THR A 45 0.14 7.32 12.82
CA THR A 45 0.26 6.04 13.50
C THR A 45 0.98 5.03 12.61
N ASP A 46 1.77 4.16 13.22
CA ASP A 46 2.35 2.96 12.65
C ASP A 46 1.72 1.68 13.23
N ARG A 47 0.65 1.84 14.01
CA ARG A 47 -0.05 0.75 14.69
C ARG A 47 -1.52 0.76 14.28
N ILE A 48 -1.87 -0.13 13.36
CA ILE A 48 -3.25 -0.38 12.99
C ILE A 48 -3.53 -1.89 13.10
N ASP A 49 -4.59 -2.24 13.84
CA ASP A 49 -5.02 -3.62 13.96
C ASP A 49 -6.15 -3.90 12.97
N PHE A 50 -5.83 -4.58 11.88
CA PHE A 50 -6.80 -4.99 10.88
C PHE A 50 -7.69 -6.17 11.33
N SER A 51 -7.40 -6.83 12.43
CA SER A 51 -8.25 -7.87 13.00
C SER A 51 -9.51 -7.29 13.65
N ASN A 52 -9.39 -6.08 14.22
CA ASN A 52 -10.52 -5.31 14.71
C ASN A 52 -11.01 -4.30 13.66
N LYS A 53 -11.93 -4.76 12.82
CA LYS A 53 -12.46 -3.96 11.69
C LYS A 53 -13.03 -2.61 12.13
N ARG A 54 -13.71 -2.56 13.28
CA ARG A 54 -14.32 -1.33 13.78
C ARG A 54 -13.28 -0.30 14.18
N ASP A 55 -12.25 -0.70 14.91
CA ASP A 55 -11.19 0.21 15.35
C ASP A 55 -10.33 0.66 14.16
N ALA A 56 -10.09 -0.24 13.19
CA ALA A 56 -9.45 0.12 11.93
C ALA A 56 -10.26 1.17 11.15
N GLU A 57 -11.59 1.05 11.07
CA GLU A 57 -12.45 2.06 10.43
C GLU A 57 -12.48 3.38 11.20
N LEU A 58 -12.51 3.36 12.53
CA LEU A 58 -12.40 4.57 13.35
C LEU A 58 -11.06 5.29 13.13
N SER A 59 -9.99 4.53 12.94
CA SER A 59 -8.67 5.06 12.63
C SER A 59 -8.63 5.90 11.35
N LEU A 60 -9.48 5.59 10.37
CA LEU A 60 -9.58 6.36 9.12
C LEU A 60 -10.07 7.79 9.33
N ASN A 61 -10.89 8.04 10.35
CA ASN A 61 -11.34 9.39 10.70
C ASN A 61 -10.37 10.10 11.64
N ARG A 62 -9.63 9.33 12.46
CA ARG A 62 -8.76 9.86 13.52
C ARG A 62 -7.41 10.33 13.00
N PHE A 63 -6.77 9.51 12.11
CA PHE A 63 -5.40 9.76 11.67
C PHE A 63 -5.36 10.42 10.29
N ALA A 64 -4.31 11.16 10.04
CA ALA A 64 -4.00 11.76 8.74
C ALA A 64 -3.14 10.84 7.88
N LEU A 65 -2.17 10.15 8.52
CA LEU A 65 -1.27 9.21 7.88
C LEU A 65 -1.11 7.94 8.72
N ILE A 66 -1.38 6.81 8.09
CA ILE A 66 -1.22 5.48 8.68
C ILE A 66 -0.09 4.78 7.96
N ASN A 67 0.99 4.47 8.67
CA ASN A 67 2.08 3.65 8.16
C ASN A 67 1.81 2.17 8.46
N MET A 68 1.75 1.35 7.45
CA MET A 68 1.72 -0.11 7.57
C MET A 68 3.14 -0.62 7.57
N ASP A 69 3.77 -0.62 8.75
CA ASP A 69 5.11 -1.16 8.90
C ASP A 69 5.09 -2.68 8.71
N GLU A 70 6.16 -3.23 8.12
CA GLU A 70 6.26 -4.67 7.79
C GLU A 70 5.02 -5.18 7.01
N PHE A 71 4.68 -4.48 5.93
CA PHE A 71 3.49 -4.78 5.10
C PHE A 71 3.42 -6.23 4.63
N ASP A 72 4.57 -6.86 4.39
CA ASP A 72 4.72 -8.26 3.98
C ASP A 72 4.19 -9.27 5.02
N GLN A 73 4.09 -8.88 6.30
CA GLN A 73 3.55 -9.73 7.36
C GLN A 73 2.01 -9.75 7.39
N ASN A 74 1.35 -8.91 6.59
CA ASN A 74 -0.10 -8.87 6.56
C ASN A 74 -0.70 -10.15 5.96
N ARG A 75 -1.58 -10.80 6.72
CA ARG A 75 -2.30 -12.00 6.24
C ARG A 75 -3.22 -11.67 5.06
N VAL A 76 -3.49 -12.66 4.20
CA VAL A 76 -4.38 -12.50 3.04
C VAL A 76 -5.73 -11.90 3.41
N SER A 77 -6.32 -12.31 4.56
CA SER A 77 -7.60 -11.76 5.05
C SER A 77 -7.51 -10.28 5.42
N GLN A 78 -6.36 -9.83 5.93
CA GLN A 78 -6.10 -8.42 6.25
C GLN A 78 -5.92 -7.60 4.98
N GLN A 79 -5.27 -8.15 3.96
CA GLN A 79 -5.15 -7.49 2.64
C GLN A 79 -6.52 -7.31 1.98
N ALA A 80 -7.43 -8.30 2.08
CA ALA A 80 -8.79 -8.17 1.56
C ALA A 80 -9.57 -7.05 2.28
N PHE A 81 -9.43 -6.95 3.59
CA PHE A 81 -10.05 -5.88 4.37
C PHE A 81 -9.42 -4.52 4.06
N LEU A 82 -8.10 -4.45 3.91
CA LEU A 82 -7.39 -3.23 3.50
C LEU A 82 -7.92 -2.70 2.16
N LYS A 83 -8.11 -3.57 1.16
CA LYS A 83 -8.72 -3.18 -0.12
C LYS A 83 -10.09 -2.53 0.05
N HIS A 84 -10.90 -3.08 0.94
CA HIS A 84 -12.22 -2.54 1.22
C HIS A 84 -12.14 -1.15 1.85
N ILE A 85 -11.28 -0.95 2.85
CA ILE A 85 -11.18 0.36 3.52
C ILE A 85 -10.50 1.43 2.68
N LEU A 86 -9.59 1.06 1.76
CA LEU A 86 -8.95 2.00 0.84
C LEU A 86 -9.95 2.69 -0.10
N GLN A 87 -11.05 2.04 -0.44
CA GLN A 87 -12.08 2.58 -1.34
C GLN A 87 -13.10 3.50 -0.64
N LYS A 88 -13.09 3.52 0.69
CA LYS A 88 -14.04 4.35 1.45
C LYS A 88 -13.66 5.83 1.40
N THR A 89 -14.62 6.68 1.12
CA THR A 89 -14.52 8.13 1.28
C THR A 89 -15.06 8.58 2.64
N VAL A 90 -15.96 7.79 3.19
CA VAL A 90 -16.57 7.98 4.51
C VAL A 90 -16.57 6.65 5.27
N VAL A 91 -16.68 6.72 6.57
CA VAL A 91 -16.82 5.56 7.46
C VAL A 91 -18.11 5.68 8.26
N ASN A 92 -18.85 4.57 8.32
CA ASN A 92 -20.11 4.49 9.06
C ASN A 92 -19.89 3.60 10.29
N VAL A 93 -19.54 4.20 11.40
CA VAL A 93 -19.24 3.49 12.63
C VAL A 93 -19.97 4.06 13.83
N ARG A 94 -20.28 3.19 14.77
CA ARG A 94 -20.78 3.58 16.07
C ARG A 94 -19.61 3.78 17.02
N ARG A 95 -19.47 4.99 17.56
CA ARG A 95 -18.43 5.28 18.57
C ARG A 95 -18.60 4.38 19.80
N PRO A 96 -17.52 4.08 20.55
CA PRO A 96 -17.65 3.43 21.83
C PRO A 96 -18.67 4.17 22.70
N HIS A 97 -19.57 3.42 23.36
CA HIS A 97 -20.67 3.96 24.16
C HIS A 97 -21.73 4.81 23.40
N GLY A 98 -21.60 4.95 22.08
CA GLY A 98 -22.60 5.63 21.26
C GLY A 98 -23.82 4.74 21.00
N THR A 99 -25.00 5.34 20.87
CA THR A 99 -26.26 4.62 20.58
C THR A 99 -26.55 4.50 19.08
N ALA A 100 -26.03 5.43 18.28
CA ALA A 100 -26.27 5.49 16.84
C ALA A 100 -24.99 5.35 16.01
N THR A 101 -25.13 4.79 14.81
CA THR A 101 -24.11 4.82 13.77
C THR A 101 -24.00 6.23 13.21
N GLN A 102 -22.81 6.75 13.08
CA GLN A 102 -22.52 8.06 12.54
C GLN A 102 -21.66 7.92 11.28
N GLU A 103 -22.01 8.70 10.26
CA GLU A 103 -21.15 8.88 9.11
C GLU A 103 -20.03 9.86 9.50
N MET A 104 -18.79 9.44 9.32
CA MET A 104 -17.61 10.26 9.56
C MET A 104 -16.75 10.33 8.32
N ARG A 105 -16.15 11.50 8.11
CA ARG A 105 -15.20 11.68 7.01
C ARG A 105 -13.94 10.85 7.23
N ARG A 106 -13.42 10.26 6.17
CA ARG A 106 -12.08 9.69 6.18
C ARG A 106 -11.05 10.80 5.94
N TYR A 107 -10.01 10.85 6.76
CA TYR A 107 -8.82 11.70 6.59
C TYR A 107 -7.57 10.89 6.26
N ALA A 108 -7.53 9.63 6.67
CA ALA A 108 -6.35 8.80 6.58
C ALA A 108 -5.91 8.53 5.14
N SER A 109 -4.64 8.81 4.89
CA SER A 109 -3.86 8.25 3.80
C SER A 109 -3.02 7.10 4.34
N PHE A 110 -2.67 6.16 3.47
CA PHE A 110 -1.83 5.03 3.84
C PHE A 110 -0.47 5.14 3.15
N ILE A 111 0.55 4.68 3.85
CA ILE A 111 1.88 4.39 3.33
C ILE A 111 2.33 3.07 3.95
N GLY A 112 3.25 2.35 3.35
CA GLY A 112 3.76 1.13 3.94
C GLY A 112 5.25 0.93 3.74
N THR A 113 5.83 0.05 4.54
CA THR A 113 7.22 -0.35 4.43
C THR A 113 7.32 -1.87 4.37
N SER A 114 8.31 -2.40 3.66
CA SER A 114 8.65 -3.82 3.64
C SER A 114 10.16 -4.01 3.53
N ASN A 115 10.66 -5.11 4.09
CA ASN A 115 12.03 -5.55 3.91
C ASN A 115 12.15 -6.60 2.80
N HIS A 116 11.03 -7.16 2.34
CA HIS A 116 10.95 -8.21 1.33
C HIS A 116 10.29 -7.69 0.07
N LYS A 117 10.71 -8.23 -1.08
CA LYS A 117 10.11 -7.88 -2.38
C LYS A 117 8.81 -8.64 -2.66
N ASP A 118 8.71 -9.88 -2.18
CA ASP A 118 7.54 -10.75 -2.37
C ASP A 118 6.42 -10.37 -1.42
N LEU A 119 5.69 -9.31 -1.75
CA LEU A 119 4.70 -8.70 -0.85
C LEU A 119 3.27 -8.65 -1.40
N LEU A 120 3.12 -8.72 -2.73
CA LEU A 120 1.82 -8.63 -3.37
C LEU A 120 1.28 -10.03 -3.69
N THR A 121 0.39 -10.54 -2.85
CA THR A 121 -0.22 -11.88 -3.01
C THR A 121 -1.40 -11.88 -3.97
N ASP A 122 -1.95 -10.71 -4.31
CA ASP A 122 -3.13 -10.57 -5.15
C ASP A 122 -2.84 -9.66 -6.34
N THR A 123 -2.76 -10.25 -7.51
CA THR A 123 -2.54 -9.57 -8.79
C THR A 123 -3.61 -8.52 -9.09
N SER A 124 -4.89 -8.81 -8.76
CA SER A 124 -6.01 -7.89 -8.99
C SER A 124 -5.98 -6.64 -8.13
N GLY A 125 -5.26 -6.70 -7.00
CA GLY A 125 -5.11 -5.61 -6.05
C GLY A 125 -3.88 -4.75 -6.26
N SER A 126 -2.94 -5.18 -7.09
CA SER A 126 -1.63 -4.53 -7.27
C SER A 126 -1.72 -3.08 -7.75
N ARG A 127 -2.74 -2.74 -8.53
CA ARG A 127 -3.03 -1.37 -9.00
C ARG A 127 -3.22 -0.32 -7.90
N ARG A 128 -3.34 -0.73 -6.64
CA ARG A 128 -3.46 0.20 -5.49
C ARG A 128 -2.13 0.56 -4.87
N TYR A 129 -1.08 -0.10 -5.27
CA TYR A 129 0.23 0.07 -4.66
C TYR A 129 1.20 0.74 -5.62
N ILE A 130 1.89 1.77 -5.14
CA ILE A 130 3.05 2.34 -5.80
C ILE A 130 4.26 1.77 -5.08
N VAL A 131 4.84 0.70 -5.64
CA VAL A 131 6.02 0.07 -5.03
C VAL A 131 7.26 0.85 -5.42
N ILE A 132 8.01 1.29 -4.42
CA ILE A 132 9.22 2.09 -4.55
C ILE A 132 10.37 1.26 -3.99
N ASN A 133 11.26 0.82 -4.88
CA ASN A 133 12.47 0.08 -4.49
C ASN A 133 13.51 1.06 -3.93
N VAL A 134 13.74 0.99 -2.63
CA VAL A 134 14.71 1.84 -1.92
C VAL A 134 16.08 1.18 -2.00
N THR A 135 16.99 1.80 -2.76
CA THR A 135 18.32 1.24 -3.08
C THR A 135 19.42 1.71 -2.13
N GLY A 136 19.13 2.64 -1.24
CA GLY A 136 20.09 3.16 -0.24
C GLY A 136 19.36 3.79 0.95
N PRO A 137 20.10 4.16 2.01
CA PRO A 137 19.52 4.85 3.16
C PRO A 137 18.84 6.17 2.74
N ILE A 138 17.59 6.36 3.17
CA ILE A 138 16.84 7.58 2.86
C ILE A 138 17.43 8.73 3.69
N ASP A 139 17.65 9.86 3.06
CA ASP A 139 17.99 11.10 3.76
C ASP A 139 16.73 11.58 4.52
N CYS A 140 16.85 11.63 5.83
CA CYS A 140 15.81 12.13 6.72
C CYS A 140 16.20 13.48 7.34
N SER A 141 16.95 14.31 6.60
CA SER A 141 17.23 15.69 6.98
C SER A 141 15.94 16.47 7.21
N PRO A 142 15.97 17.55 8.01
CA PRO A 142 14.78 18.35 8.25
C PRO A 142 14.10 18.80 6.96
N ILE A 143 12.79 18.59 6.90
CA ILE A 143 11.95 18.98 5.77
C ILE A 143 11.46 20.41 6.00
N ASP A 144 11.55 21.25 4.97
CA ASP A 144 10.85 22.53 4.95
C ASP A 144 9.35 22.27 4.68
N TYR A 145 8.59 22.11 5.75
CA TYR A 145 7.17 21.79 5.64
C TYR A 145 6.34 22.93 5.06
N GLU A 146 6.73 24.18 5.29
CA GLU A 146 6.03 25.33 4.73
C GLU A 146 6.11 25.29 3.22
N GLN A 147 7.32 25.12 2.68
CA GLN A 147 7.54 25.01 1.24
C GLN A 147 6.86 23.76 0.65
N LEU A 148 7.00 22.59 1.28
CA LEU A 148 6.40 21.32 0.82
C LEU A 148 4.88 21.42 0.69
N TYR A 149 4.21 21.92 1.73
CA TYR A 149 2.76 22.03 1.73
C TYR A 149 2.27 23.20 0.88
N ALA A 150 3.02 24.30 0.77
CA ALA A 150 2.72 25.39 -0.14
C ALA A 150 2.76 24.92 -1.60
N GLN A 151 3.76 24.12 -1.98
CA GLN A 151 3.83 23.53 -3.32
C GLN A 151 2.65 22.60 -3.59
N ALA A 152 2.34 21.69 -2.67
CA ALA A 152 1.20 20.79 -2.82
C ALA A 152 -0.11 21.55 -2.98
N MET A 153 -0.28 22.64 -2.26
CA MET A 153 -1.44 23.53 -2.38
C MET A 153 -1.49 24.28 -3.73
N HIS A 154 -0.34 24.79 -4.17
CA HIS A 154 -0.21 25.46 -5.45
C HIS A 154 -0.61 24.52 -6.60
N ASP A 155 -0.13 23.27 -6.60
CA ASP A 155 -0.44 22.28 -7.62
C ASP A 155 -1.94 21.96 -7.65
N LEU A 156 -2.58 21.84 -6.48
CA LEU A 156 -4.03 21.67 -6.37
C LEU A 156 -4.82 22.86 -6.93
N TYR A 157 -4.35 24.09 -6.67
CA TYR A 157 -5.00 25.31 -7.22
C TYR A 157 -4.84 25.42 -8.74
N ARG A 158 -3.76 24.88 -9.30
CA ARG A 158 -3.57 24.77 -10.75
C ARG A 158 -4.41 23.69 -11.40
N GLY A 159 -5.12 22.88 -10.62
CA GLY A 159 -5.98 21.82 -11.10
C GLY A 159 -5.25 20.51 -11.36
N GLU A 160 -4.05 20.33 -10.77
CA GLU A 160 -3.34 19.05 -10.86
C GLU A 160 -4.21 17.91 -10.34
N ARG A 161 -4.22 16.81 -11.10
CA ARG A 161 -5.02 15.64 -10.78
C ARG A 161 -4.41 14.88 -9.59
N TYR A 162 -5.22 14.64 -8.57
CA TYR A 162 -4.80 13.92 -7.35
C TYR A 162 -5.39 12.52 -7.21
N TRP A 163 -5.93 11.98 -8.28
CA TRP A 163 -6.40 10.60 -8.38
C TRP A 163 -5.82 9.94 -9.63
N PHE A 164 -5.71 8.62 -9.61
CA PHE A 164 -5.22 7.84 -10.74
C PHE A 164 -6.37 7.39 -11.64
N ASN A 165 -6.15 7.43 -12.95
CA ASN A 165 -7.07 6.87 -13.94
C ASN A 165 -6.67 5.43 -14.28
N THR A 166 -7.42 4.80 -15.20
CA THR A 166 -7.17 3.42 -15.62
C THR A 166 -5.79 3.23 -16.27
N GLU A 167 -5.29 4.22 -16.99
CA GLU A 167 -3.96 4.16 -17.61
C GLU A 167 -2.85 4.16 -16.55
N ASP A 168 -2.97 5.04 -15.56
CA ASP A 168 -2.06 5.08 -14.42
C ASP A 168 -2.09 3.76 -13.63
N GLU A 169 -3.30 3.19 -13.43
CA GLU A 169 -3.46 1.90 -12.72
C GLU A 169 -2.81 0.74 -13.49
N ASN A 170 -2.85 0.76 -14.83
CA ASN A 170 -2.18 -0.23 -15.67
C ASN A 170 -0.66 -0.13 -15.53
N VAL A 171 -0.10 1.08 -15.61
CA VAL A 171 1.33 1.31 -15.40
C VAL A 171 1.78 0.83 -14.00
N MET A 172 0.99 1.14 -12.96
CA MET A 172 1.29 0.62 -11.61
C MET A 172 1.27 -0.90 -11.57
N THR A 173 0.30 -1.53 -12.24
CA THR A 173 0.18 -3.00 -12.26
C THR A 173 1.39 -3.64 -12.96
N GLU A 174 1.84 -3.07 -14.08
CA GLU A 174 3.02 -3.54 -14.80
C GLU A 174 4.30 -3.40 -13.95
N ASN A 175 4.51 -2.24 -13.33
CA ASN A 175 5.66 -1.98 -12.47
C ASN A 175 5.68 -2.90 -11.23
N ASN A 176 4.52 -3.33 -10.77
CA ASN A 176 4.40 -4.17 -9.59
C ASN A 176 4.59 -5.67 -9.84
N GLN A 177 4.78 -6.11 -11.10
CA GLN A 177 4.94 -7.53 -11.44
C GLN A 177 6.13 -8.16 -10.71
N GLU A 178 7.24 -7.44 -10.59
CA GLU A 178 8.45 -7.94 -9.90
C GLU A 178 8.29 -8.10 -8.38
N PHE A 179 7.20 -7.54 -7.79
CA PHE A 179 6.92 -7.59 -6.36
C PHE A 179 5.78 -8.57 -6.02
N GLN A 180 5.30 -9.32 -7.02
CA GLN A 180 4.26 -10.31 -6.81
C GLN A 180 4.86 -11.62 -6.29
N VAL A 181 4.16 -12.22 -5.32
CA VAL A 181 4.51 -13.55 -4.84
C VAL A 181 4.18 -14.56 -5.95
N MET A 182 5.19 -15.24 -6.48
CA MET A 182 4.98 -16.32 -7.45
C MET A 182 4.19 -17.47 -6.79
N PRO A 183 3.09 -17.92 -7.40
CA PRO A 183 2.41 -19.13 -6.93
C PRO A 183 3.37 -20.32 -6.91
N VAL A 184 3.26 -21.17 -5.89
CA VAL A 184 4.14 -22.36 -5.72
C VAL A 184 4.16 -23.24 -6.99
N ALA A 185 3.03 -23.36 -7.70
CA ALA A 185 2.95 -24.10 -8.96
C ALA A 185 3.84 -23.49 -10.06
N GLU A 186 3.97 -22.18 -10.09
CA GLU A 186 4.78 -21.44 -11.08
C GLU A 186 6.26 -21.49 -10.70
N GLN A 187 6.59 -21.42 -9.41
CA GLN A 187 7.93 -21.65 -8.90
C GLN A 187 8.43 -23.05 -9.27
N LEU A 188 7.63 -24.09 -9.05
CA LEU A 188 7.94 -25.46 -9.42
C LEU A 188 8.11 -25.63 -10.94
N PHE A 189 7.36 -24.88 -11.76
CA PHE A 189 7.50 -24.94 -13.20
C PHE A 189 8.79 -24.31 -13.69
N HIS A 190 9.30 -23.28 -13.00
CA HIS A 190 10.60 -22.65 -13.30
C HIS A 190 11.77 -23.49 -12.78
N GLU A 191 11.64 -24.13 -11.63
CA GLU A 191 12.67 -25.02 -11.06
C GLU A 191 12.82 -26.34 -11.82
N TYR A 192 11.74 -26.82 -12.46
CA TYR A 192 11.76 -28.04 -13.30
C TYR A 192 11.51 -27.69 -14.77
N PRO A 193 12.47 -27.09 -15.47
CA PRO A 193 12.34 -26.92 -16.91
C PRO A 193 12.26 -28.31 -17.56
N ARG A 194 11.16 -28.56 -18.26
CA ARG A 194 10.74 -29.78 -18.96
C ARG A 194 11.85 -30.82 -19.07
N GLY A 195 11.75 -31.89 -18.27
CA GLY A 195 12.68 -33.01 -18.28
C GLY A 195 13.01 -33.46 -19.71
N LYS A 196 14.30 -33.64 -19.95
CA LYS A 196 14.82 -34.25 -21.18
C LYS A 196 13.95 -35.47 -21.49
N ARG A 197 13.35 -35.47 -22.69
CA ARG A 197 12.61 -36.63 -23.21
C ARG A 197 13.43 -37.90 -22.95
N ARG A 198 12.90 -38.81 -22.13
CA ARG A 198 13.48 -40.15 -21.97
C ARG A 198 13.68 -40.73 -23.37
N ARG A 199 14.93 -40.96 -23.79
CA ARG A 199 15.26 -41.77 -24.94
C ARG A 199 14.60 -43.13 -24.71
N ARG A 200 13.67 -43.50 -25.63
CA ARG A 200 13.14 -44.87 -25.70
C ARG A 200 14.33 -45.80 -25.86
N MET A 201 14.58 -46.65 -24.86
CA MET A 201 15.43 -47.81 -25.05
C MET A 201 14.78 -48.69 -26.10
N ARG A 202 15.48 -48.85 -27.23
CA ARG A 202 15.11 -49.86 -28.21
C ARG A 202 15.34 -51.22 -27.55
N ALA A 203 14.27 -51.99 -27.47
CA ALA A 203 14.35 -53.41 -27.14
C ALA A 203 15.13 -54.10 -28.26
N THR A 204 16.20 -54.80 -27.92
CA THR A 204 16.97 -55.69 -28.82
C THR A 204 16.20 -57.01 -28.91
N PRO A 205 15.91 -57.54 -30.13
CA PRO A 205 15.27 -58.83 -30.25
C PRO A 205 16.27 -59.92 -29.84
N CYS A 206 15.85 -60.86 -28.99
CA CYS A 206 16.56 -62.10 -28.75
C CYS A 206 16.41 -63.03 -29.95
N HIS A 207 17.54 -63.51 -30.46
CA HIS A 207 17.60 -64.72 -31.32
C HIS A 207 17.65 -65.97 -30.47
#